data_4ac00a26af330d4033627ed86146fb39
#
_entry.id   4ac00a26af330d4033627ed86146fb39
#
_cell.length_a   1.000
_cell.length_b   1.000
_cell.length_c   1.000
_cell.angle_alpha   90.00
_cell.angle_beta   90.00
_cell.angle_gamma   90.00
#
_symmetry.space_group_name_H-M   'P 1'
#
loop_
_entity.id
_entity.type
_entity.pdbx_description
1 polymer ?
#
loop_
_entity_poly.entity_id
_entity_poly.type
_entity_poly.pdbx_seq_one_letter_code
_entity_poly.pdbx_strand_id
1 'polypeptide(L)'
;VLTAPQAFAAPESCADVEVIFARGTGEAPGVGPTGQAFIDALRPRLGDRSVDVYPVNYPASDVWATGVDGVRDASTRIISMAETCPQTEMVLGGYSQGAAVAGFVTSAAVPDGVDPATVPKPLQPDIADHVAAVVLFGLPNERAMNFLGEPRVVIGPLYETKTRTFCATEDPVCSDGLNFAVHNPSSYDGDLTDQGAAFAADRINTGPVAATN
;
A
#
# COMPACT_ATOMS: atom_id res chain seq x y z
N VAL A 1 -43.07 -3.83 -30.42
CA VAL A 1 -41.89 -4.29 -29.69
C VAL A 1 -41.55 -3.18 -28.71
N LEU A 2 -41.83 -3.37 -27.43
CA LEU A 2 -41.50 -2.42 -26.35
C LEU A 2 -40.07 -2.73 -25.90
N THR A 3 -39.12 -1.83 -26.20
CA THR A 3 -37.79 -1.84 -25.62
C THR A 3 -37.87 -1.33 -24.20
N ALA A 4 -37.57 -2.18 -23.21
CA ALA A 4 -37.40 -1.75 -21.83
C ALA A 4 -36.19 -0.80 -21.73
N PRO A 5 -36.26 0.29 -20.95
CA PRO A 5 -35.15 1.15 -20.72
C PRO A 5 -34.04 0.35 -19.95
N GLN A 6 -32.81 0.35 -20.46
CA GLN A 6 -31.66 -0.16 -19.72
C GLN A 6 -31.46 0.79 -18.54
N ALA A 7 -31.60 0.25 -17.34
CA ALA A 7 -31.15 0.95 -16.14
C ALA A 7 -29.63 1.07 -16.18
N PHE A 8 -29.10 2.27 -16.38
CA PHE A 8 -27.71 2.56 -16.10
C PHE A 8 -27.51 2.36 -14.60
N ALA A 9 -26.57 1.50 -14.22
CA ALA A 9 -26.13 1.41 -12.83
C ALA A 9 -25.68 2.83 -12.42
N ALA A 10 -26.16 3.29 -11.26
CA ALA A 10 -25.66 4.53 -10.69
C ALA A 10 -24.13 4.40 -10.55
N PRO A 11 -23.36 5.46 -10.82
CA PRO A 11 -21.94 5.41 -10.57
C PRO A 11 -21.71 5.03 -9.11
N GLU A 12 -20.82 4.06 -8.86
CA GLU A 12 -20.43 3.71 -7.49
C GLU A 12 -19.98 4.99 -6.81
N SER A 13 -20.55 5.30 -5.65
CA SER A 13 -20.17 6.48 -4.90
C SER A 13 -18.73 6.32 -4.42
N CYS A 14 -17.83 7.27 -4.77
CA CYS A 14 -16.47 7.27 -4.28
C CYS A 14 -16.45 7.36 -2.75
N ALA A 15 -15.66 6.52 -2.10
CA ALA A 15 -15.42 6.63 -0.66
C ALA A 15 -14.53 7.85 -0.36
N ASP A 16 -14.59 8.36 0.88
CA ASP A 16 -13.71 9.45 1.30
C ASP A 16 -12.24 8.99 1.36
N VAL A 17 -12.03 7.75 1.75
CA VAL A 17 -10.70 7.12 1.87
C VAL A 17 -10.71 5.73 1.25
N GLU A 18 -9.65 5.38 0.54
CA GLU A 18 -9.42 4.00 0.11
C GLU A 18 -8.08 3.49 0.62
N VAL A 19 -8.10 2.34 1.29
CA VAL A 19 -6.90 1.62 1.72
C VAL A 19 -6.56 0.57 0.67
N ILE A 20 -5.42 0.72 0.01
CA ILE A 20 -4.85 -0.24 -0.95
C ILE A 20 -3.74 -0.99 -0.22
N PHE A 21 -3.94 -2.28 0.06
CA PHE A 21 -3.02 -3.02 0.93
C PHE A 21 -2.57 -4.34 0.33
N ALA A 22 -1.25 -4.56 0.30
CA ALA A 22 -0.61 -5.78 -0.16
C ALA A 22 -0.23 -6.69 1.02
N ARG A 23 -0.74 -7.92 1.00
CA ARG A 23 -0.47 -8.94 2.03
C ARG A 23 0.95 -9.48 1.98
N GLY A 24 1.37 -10.21 3.00
CA GLY A 24 2.67 -10.88 3.05
C GLY A 24 2.71 -12.21 2.29
N THR A 25 3.92 -12.76 2.13
CA THR A 25 4.17 -14.04 1.49
C THR A 25 3.37 -15.17 2.14
N GLY A 26 2.70 -15.97 1.32
CA GLY A 26 1.94 -17.15 1.77
C GLY A 26 0.60 -16.83 2.44
N GLU A 27 0.24 -15.58 2.62
CA GLU A 27 -1.05 -15.19 3.16
C GLU A 27 -2.17 -15.42 2.13
N ALA A 28 -3.36 -15.78 2.62
CA ALA A 28 -4.53 -15.98 1.77
C ALA A 28 -4.94 -14.67 1.05
N PRO A 29 -5.61 -14.75 -0.11
CA PRO A 29 -6.15 -13.57 -0.79
C PRO A 29 -6.95 -12.66 0.14
N GLY A 30 -6.69 -11.36 0.04
CA GLY A 30 -7.21 -10.34 0.95
C GLY A 30 -6.09 -9.38 1.35
N VAL A 31 -6.29 -8.63 2.42
CA VAL A 31 -5.29 -7.69 2.96
C VAL A 31 -4.31 -8.35 3.94
N GLY A 32 -4.55 -9.61 4.31
CA GLY A 32 -3.78 -10.31 5.34
C GLY A 32 -4.08 -9.82 6.77
N PRO A 33 -3.59 -10.54 7.79
CA PRO A 33 -3.85 -10.20 9.19
C PRO A 33 -3.34 -8.81 9.59
N THR A 34 -2.11 -8.46 9.19
CA THR A 34 -1.53 -7.13 9.48
C THR A 34 -2.33 -6.01 8.80
N GLY A 35 -2.76 -6.22 7.54
CA GLY A 35 -3.60 -5.26 6.84
C GLY A 35 -4.96 -5.08 7.51
N GLN A 36 -5.57 -6.18 7.97
CA GLN A 36 -6.85 -6.12 8.69
C GLN A 36 -6.71 -5.35 10.01
N ALA A 37 -5.68 -5.67 10.81
CA ALA A 37 -5.42 -4.97 12.07
C ALA A 37 -5.18 -3.46 11.85
N PHE A 38 -4.43 -3.11 10.82
CA PHE A 38 -4.22 -1.70 10.44
C PHE A 38 -5.54 -1.00 10.08
N ILE A 39 -6.38 -1.62 9.24
CA ILE A 39 -7.67 -1.06 8.82
C ILE A 39 -8.61 -0.90 10.01
N ASP A 40 -8.68 -1.90 10.89
CA ASP A 40 -9.52 -1.86 12.10
C ASP A 40 -9.08 -0.74 13.05
N ALA A 41 -7.77 -0.46 13.13
CA ALA A 41 -7.23 0.65 13.91
C ALA A 41 -7.43 2.01 13.23
N LEU A 42 -7.45 2.07 11.89
CA LEU A 42 -7.60 3.31 11.12
C LEU A 42 -9.04 3.84 11.14
N ARG A 43 -10.03 2.97 10.90
CA ARG A 43 -11.45 3.38 10.78
C ARG A 43 -11.95 4.29 11.91
N PRO A 44 -11.74 3.96 13.21
CA PRO A 44 -12.21 4.81 14.30
C PRO A 44 -11.53 6.19 14.34
N ARG A 45 -10.34 6.33 13.75
CA ARG A 45 -9.57 7.58 13.71
C ARG A 45 -10.03 8.54 12.63
N LEU A 46 -10.86 8.07 11.70
CA LEU A 46 -11.37 8.85 10.57
C LEU A 46 -12.78 9.43 10.79
N GLY A 47 -13.40 9.14 11.94
CA GLY A 47 -14.76 9.62 12.26
C GLY A 47 -15.80 9.04 11.29
N ASP A 48 -16.63 9.91 10.71
CA ASP A 48 -17.74 9.52 9.84
C ASP A 48 -17.32 9.31 8.37
N ARG A 49 -16.03 9.43 8.05
CA ARG A 49 -15.55 9.22 6.67
C ARG A 49 -15.73 7.77 6.24
N SER A 50 -16.23 7.59 5.04
CA SER A 50 -16.34 6.28 4.41
C SER A 50 -14.95 5.75 4.05
N VAL A 51 -14.71 4.46 4.30
CA VAL A 51 -13.43 3.80 4.04
C VAL A 51 -13.64 2.54 3.24
N ASP A 52 -13.19 2.54 2.00
CA ASP A 52 -13.11 1.36 1.16
C ASP A 52 -11.74 0.68 1.29
N VAL A 53 -11.71 -0.60 0.97
CA VAL A 53 -10.50 -1.44 1.04
C VAL A 53 -10.30 -2.15 -0.28
N TYR A 54 -9.12 -1.99 -0.84
CA TYR A 54 -8.67 -2.71 -2.02
C TYR A 54 -7.51 -3.64 -1.67
N PRO A 55 -7.74 -4.96 -1.58
CA PRO A 55 -6.68 -5.93 -1.44
C PRO A 55 -5.91 -6.04 -2.76
N VAL A 56 -4.60 -5.78 -2.73
CA VAL A 56 -3.76 -5.93 -3.93
C VAL A 56 -3.77 -7.38 -4.41
N ASN A 57 -4.12 -7.56 -5.68
CA ASN A 57 -4.23 -8.87 -6.30
C ASN A 57 -2.88 -9.30 -6.89
N TYR A 58 -2.21 -10.22 -6.23
CA TYR A 58 -0.95 -10.81 -6.68
C TYR A 58 -0.72 -12.17 -6.02
N PRO A 59 0.21 -13.00 -6.52
CA PRO A 59 0.42 -14.35 -5.99
C PRO A 59 0.82 -14.39 -4.52
N ALA A 60 1.59 -13.42 -4.02
CA ALA A 60 2.18 -13.42 -2.68
C ALA A 60 2.91 -14.74 -2.38
N SER A 61 3.63 -15.26 -3.36
CA SER A 61 4.35 -16.54 -3.30
C SER A 61 5.81 -16.34 -2.86
N ASP A 62 6.49 -17.42 -2.57
CA ASP A 62 7.93 -17.45 -2.31
C ASP A 62 8.78 -17.18 -3.57
N VAL A 63 8.17 -17.17 -4.75
CA VAL A 63 8.79 -16.69 -5.99
C VAL A 63 8.67 -15.16 -6.04
N TRP A 64 9.62 -14.47 -5.42
CA TRP A 64 9.57 -13.02 -5.20
C TRP A 64 9.47 -12.17 -6.46
N ALA A 65 10.03 -12.64 -7.58
CA ALA A 65 9.87 -11.97 -8.87
C ALA A 65 8.39 -11.78 -9.27
N THR A 66 7.47 -12.59 -8.76
CA THR A 66 6.02 -12.42 -8.99
C THR A 66 5.42 -11.23 -8.24
N GLY A 67 6.15 -10.60 -7.33
CA GLY A 67 5.77 -9.35 -6.68
C GLY A 67 5.51 -8.20 -7.67
N VAL A 68 6.11 -8.26 -8.86
CA VAL A 68 5.86 -7.30 -9.95
C VAL A 68 4.37 -7.25 -10.35
N ASP A 69 3.65 -8.35 -10.22
CA ASP A 69 2.20 -8.38 -10.49
C ASP A 69 1.45 -7.54 -9.46
N GLY A 70 1.89 -7.55 -8.20
CA GLY A 70 1.35 -6.70 -7.15
C GLY A 70 1.65 -5.22 -7.38
N VAL A 71 2.86 -4.90 -7.82
CA VAL A 71 3.22 -3.51 -8.21
C VAL A 71 2.32 -3.02 -9.35
N ARG A 72 2.08 -3.87 -10.35
CA ARG A 72 1.22 -3.55 -11.50
C ARG A 72 -0.24 -3.36 -11.07
N ASP A 73 -0.76 -4.27 -10.28
CA ASP A 73 -2.15 -4.21 -9.79
C ASP A 73 -2.40 -2.97 -8.93
N ALA A 74 -1.56 -2.71 -7.94
CA ALA A 74 -1.66 -1.54 -7.08
C ALA A 74 -1.51 -0.23 -7.86
N SER A 75 -0.54 -0.15 -8.78
CA SER A 75 -0.35 1.05 -9.62
C SER A 75 -1.56 1.30 -10.51
N THR A 76 -2.14 0.26 -11.12
CA THR A 76 -3.35 0.37 -11.94
C THR A 76 -4.53 0.85 -11.11
N ARG A 77 -4.69 0.32 -9.89
CA ARG A 77 -5.76 0.77 -8.98
C ARG A 77 -5.61 2.24 -8.60
N ILE A 78 -4.42 2.67 -8.21
CA ILE A 78 -4.13 4.06 -7.83
C ILE A 78 -4.43 5.02 -8.99
N ILE A 79 -3.99 4.71 -10.20
CA ILE A 79 -4.26 5.53 -11.39
C ILE A 79 -5.76 5.62 -11.64
N SER A 80 -6.46 4.48 -11.64
CA SER A 80 -7.91 4.44 -11.85
C SER A 80 -8.67 5.26 -10.82
N MET A 81 -8.27 5.18 -9.54
CA MET A 81 -8.90 5.97 -8.48
C MET A 81 -8.63 7.46 -8.62
N ALA A 82 -7.41 7.86 -8.98
CA ALA A 82 -7.08 9.26 -9.23
C ALA A 82 -7.93 9.85 -10.37
N GLU A 83 -8.24 9.05 -11.39
CA GLU A 83 -9.06 9.46 -12.54
C GLU A 83 -10.56 9.47 -12.25
N THR A 84 -11.07 8.42 -11.57
CA THR A 84 -12.52 8.22 -11.39
C THR A 84 -13.06 8.77 -10.08
N CYS A 85 -12.23 8.83 -9.04
CA CYS A 85 -12.55 9.30 -7.70
C CYS A 85 -11.49 10.29 -7.18
N PRO A 86 -11.28 11.44 -7.85
CA PRO A 86 -10.16 12.33 -7.56
C PRO A 86 -10.17 12.97 -6.18
N GLN A 87 -11.30 12.90 -5.46
CA GLN A 87 -11.42 13.40 -4.08
C GLN A 87 -11.18 12.31 -3.03
N THR A 88 -11.08 11.04 -3.45
CA THR A 88 -10.74 9.94 -2.54
C THR A 88 -9.28 10.04 -2.13
N GLU A 89 -9.01 10.09 -0.84
CA GLU A 89 -7.65 10.04 -0.31
C GLU A 89 -7.19 8.58 -0.19
N MET A 90 -6.13 8.22 -0.89
CA MET A 90 -5.63 6.85 -0.88
C MET A 90 -4.56 6.65 0.20
N VAL A 91 -4.64 5.51 0.88
CA VAL A 91 -3.58 5.00 1.78
C VAL A 91 -3.02 3.74 1.18
N LEU A 92 -1.76 3.77 0.80
CA LEU A 92 -1.04 2.60 0.29
C LEU A 92 -0.31 1.91 1.42
N GLY A 93 -0.43 0.60 1.52
CA GLY A 93 0.25 -0.14 2.57
C GLY A 93 0.61 -1.56 2.18
N GLY A 94 1.40 -2.19 3.04
CA GLY A 94 1.74 -3.60 2.88
C GLY A 94 2.51 -4.18 4.06
N TYR A 95 2.55 -5.50 4.11
CA TYR A 95 3.31 -6.26 5.09
C TYR A 95 4.34 -7.16 4.39
N SER A 96 5.59 -7.17 4.88
CA SER A 96 6.67 -8.04 4.38
C SER A 96 6.87 -7.90 2.85
N GLN A 97 6.67 -8.95 2.06
CA GLN A 97 6.68 -8.86 0.59
C GLN A 97 5.71 -7.79 0.08
N GLY A 98 4.51 -7.68 0.69
CA GLY A 98 3.56 -6.64 0.36
C GLY A 98 4.05 -5.23 0.67
N ALA A 99 4.88 -5.06 1.70
CA ALA A 99 5.54 -3.78 1.97
C ALA A 99 6.57 -3.43 0.88
N ALA A 100 7.31 -4.43 0.36
CA ALA A 100 8.18 -4.23 -0.79
C ALA A 100 7.38 -3.87 -2.04
N VAL A 101 6.26 -4.55 -2.31
CA VAL A 101 5.34 -4.22 -3.41
C VAL A 101 4.88 -2.76 -3.31
N ALA A 102 4.34 -2.35 -2.17
CA ALA A 102 3.88 -0.97 -1.95
C ALA A 102 5.02 0.05 -2.05
N GLY A 103 6.21 -0.30 -1.55
CA GLY A 103 7.40 0.53 -1.69
C GLY A 103 7.82 0.74 -3.15
N PHE A 104 7.85 -0.32 -3.96
CA PHE A 104 8.15 -0.21 -5.38
C PHE A 104 7.13 0.62 -6.16
N VAL A 105 5.85 0.59 -5.79
CA VAL A 105 4.82 1.47 -6.38
C VAL A 105 5.21 2.95 -6.26
N THR A 106 5.88 3.34 -5.18
CA THR A 106 6.30 4.72 -4.92
C THR A 106 7.60 5.12 -5.61
N SER A 107 8.34 4.17 -6.19
CA SER A 107 9.67 4.42 -6.75
C SER A 107 9.61 5.37 -7.94
N ALA A 108 10.52 6.34 -7.97
CA ALA A 108 10.61 7.33 -9.04
C ALA A 108 11.29 6.82 -10.31
N ALA A 109 11.94 5.66 -10.24
CA ALA A 109 12.65 5.03 -11.34
C ALA A 109 12.58 3.50 -11.25
N VAL A 110 12.74 2.83 -12.37
CA VAL A 110 12.97 1.39 -12.41
C VAL A 110 14.31 1.10 -11.73
N PRO A 111 14.39 0.10 -10.83
CA PRO A 111 15.64 -0.24 -10.15
C PRO A 111 16.76 -0.61 -11.14
N ASP A 112 18.00 -0.30 -10.77
CA ASP A 112 19.16 -0.67 -11.57
C ASP A 112 19.23 -2.19 -11.80
N GLY A 113 19.54 -2.57 -13.03
CA GLY A 113 19.64 -3.97 -13.43
C GLY A 113 18.30 -4.66 -13.76
N VAL A 114 17.18 -3.97 -13.57
CA VAL A 114 15.85 -4.47 -13.95
C VAL A 114 15.51 -4.00 -15.37
N ASP A 115 15.05 -4.93 -16.22
CA ASP A 115 14.57 -4.56 -17.56
C ASP A 115 13.26 -3.76 -17.46
N PRO A 116 13.25 -2.49 -17.91
CA PRO A 116 12.06 -1.64 -17.85
C PRO A 116 10.84 -2.19 -18.61
N ALA A 117 11.07 -3.10 -19.58
CA ALA A 117 9.98 -3.72 -20.32
C ALA A 117 9.21 -4.77 -19.49
N THR A 118 9.79 -5.26 -18.39
CA THR A 118 9.20 -6.32 -17.54
C THR A 118 8.42 -5.80 -16.35
N VAL A 119 8.55 -4.52 -16.02
CA VAL A 119 7.96 -3.90 -14.83
C VAL A 119 7.06 -2.72 -15.21
N PRO A 120 6.12 -2.33 -14.34
CA PRO A 120 5.34 -1.11 -14.54
C PRO A 120 6.25 0.12 -14.59
N LYS A 121 5.85 1.11 -15.36
CA LYS A 121 6.49 2.44 -15.33
C LYS A 121 6.20 3.10 -13.96
N PRO A 122 7.13 3.92 -13.44
CA PRO A 122 6.86 4.75 -12.28
C PRO A 122 5.57 5.58 -12.46
N LEU A 123 4.85 5.80 -11.37
CA LEU A 123 3.65 6.64 -11.38
C LEU A 123 3.99 8.07 -11.80
N GLN A 124 3.08 8.70 -12.53
CA GLN A 124 3.24 10.11 -12.90
C GLN A 124 3.22 11.00 -11.63
N PRO A 125 3.93 12.14 -11.63
CA PRO A 125 4.08 12.97 -10.43
C PRO A 125 2.77 13.46 -9.82
N ASP A 126 1.77 13.78 -10.63
CA ASP A 126 0.44 14.24 -10.21
C ASP A 126 -0.35 13.17 -9.45
N ILE A 127 -0.10 11.90 -9.72
CA ILE A 127 -0.73 10.79 -9.00
C ILE A 127 -0.35 10.79 -7.51
N ALA A 128 0.84 11.27 -7.18
CA ALA A 128 1.29 11.34 -5.79
C ALA A 128 0.37 12.21 -4.91
N ASP A 129 -0.29 13.22 -5.47
CA ASP A 129 -1.19 14.11 -4.72
C ASP A 129 -2.46 13.40 -4.22
N HIS A 130 -2.83 12.28 -4.85
CA HIS A 130 -3.97 11.45 -4.45
C HIS A 130 -3.63 10.40 -3.38
N VAL A 131 -2.34 10.20 -3.08
CA VAL A 131 -1.87 9.29 -2.03
C VAL A 131 -1.54 10.08 -0.77
N ALA A 132 -2.38 9.99 0.24
CA ALA A 132 -2.22 10.73 1.50
C ALA A 132 -1.12 10.15 2.39
N ALA A 133 -1.01 8.82 2.45
CA ALA A 133 -0.04 8.12 3.29
C ALA A 133 0.41 6.80 2.67
N VAL A 134 1.63 6.41 3.01
CA VAL A 134 2.20 5.09 2.72
C VAL A 134 2.67 4.46 4.03
N VAL A 135 2.18 3.27 4.36
CA VAL A 135 2.48 2.56 5.61
C VAL A 135 3.07 1.19 5.30
N LEU A 136 4.31 0.94 5.71
CA LEU A 136 5.06 -0.25 5.35
C LEU A 136 5.46 -1.02 6.61
N PHE A 137 4.85 -2.18 6.82
CA PHE A 137 5.11 -3.04 7.96
C PHE A 137 6.09 -4.14 7.58
N GLY A 138 7.19 -4.27 8.33
CA GLY A 138 8.21 -5.28 8.05
C GLY A 138 8.83 -5.15 6.65
N LEU A 139 9.06 -3.93 6.17
CA LEU A 139 9.67 -3.69 4.87
C LEU A 139 11.04 -4.35 4.81
N PRO A 140 11.29 -5.28 3.88
CA PRO A 140 12.61 -5.90 3.76
C PRO A 140 13.71 -4.86 3.53
N ASN A 141 14.73 -4.91 4.38
CA ASN A 141 15.91 -4.08 4.24
C ASN A 141 16.79 -4.54 3.06
N GLU A 142 17.82 -3.78 2.74
CA GLU A 142 18.70 -4.08 1.62
C GLU A 142 19.36 -5.47 1.74
N ARG A 143 19.75 -5.88 2.95
CA ARG A 143 20.33 -7.21 3.20
C ARG A 143 19.34 -8.33 2.87
N ALA A 144 18.07 -8.18 3.28
CA ALA A 144 17.02 -9.15 3.00
C ALA A 144 16.71 -9.21 1.50
N MET A 145 16.61 -8.07 0.83
CA MET A 145 16.38 -8.01 -0.61
C MET A 145 17.53 -8.62 -1.41
N ASN A 146 18.77 -8.34 -1.02
CA ASN A 146 19.96 -8.96 -1.65
C ASN A 146 19.99 -10.48 -1.46
N PHE A 147 19.60 -10.98 -0.28
CA PHE A 147 19.47 -12.43 -0.03
C PHE A 147 18.42 -13.08 -0.93
N LEU A 148 17.33 -12.37 -1.23
CA LEU A 148 16.26 -12.82 -2.10
C LEU A 148 16.58 -12.68 -3.60
N GLY A 149 17.71 -12.03 -3.94
CA GLY A 149 18.08 -11.75 -5.33
C GLY A 149 17.25 -10.65 -5.98
N GLU A 150 16.61 -9.80 -5.18
CA GLU A 150 15.74 -8.74 -5.61
C GLU A 150 16.40 -7.35 -5.39
N PRO A 151 16.04 -6.34 -6.20
CA PRO A 151 16.56 -4.99 -6.01
C PRO A 151 16.05 -4.40 -4.68
N ARG A 152 16.86 -3.50 -4.09
CA ARG A 152 16.41 -2.76 -2.90
C ARG A 152 15.21 -1.86 -3.21
N VAL A 153 14.33 -1.70 -2.23
CA VAL A 153 13.22 -0.75 -2.32
C VAL A 153 13.73 0.66 -2.09
N VAL A 154 13.38 1.57 -3.00
CA VAL A 154 13.69 3.01 -2.88
C VAL A 154 12.39 3.78 -2.97
N ILE A 155 12.05 4.47 -1.90
CA ILE A 155 10.87 5.36 -1.87
C ILE A 155 11.17 6.60 -2.71
N GLY A 156 10.29 6.92 -3.64
CA GLY A 156 10.45 8.11 -4.49
C GLY A 156 10.27 9.41 -3.70
N PRO A 157 10.93 10.51 -4.11
CA PRO A 157 10.95 11.78 -3.37
C PRO A 157 9.57 12.36 -3.07
N LEU A 158 8.59 12.14 -3.97
CA LEU A 158 7.21 12.63 -3.79
C LEU A 158 6.44 11.89 -2.69
N TYR A 159 6.97 10.76 -2.23
CA TYR A 159 6.35 9.91 -1.20
C TYR A 159 7.13 9.90 0.13
N GLU A 160 8.39 10.35 0.18
CA GLU A 160 9.23 10.26 1.37
C GLU A 160 8.57 10.87 2.62
N THR A 161 8.03 12.08 2.51
CA THR A 161 7.41 12.78 3.66
C THR A 161 6.08 12.18 4.11
N LYS A 162 5.48 11.35 3.31
CA LYS A 162 4.20 10.68 3.58
C LYS A 162 4.33 9.15 3.72
N THR A 163 5.55 8.65 3.80
CA THR A 163 5.85 7.23 4.04
C THR A 163 6.37 7.03 5.45
N ARG A 164 5.87 6.00 6.12
CA ARG A 164 6.43 5.50 7.37
C ARG A 164 6.58 4.00 7.34
N THR A 165 7.75 3.54 7.80
CA THR A 165 8.07 2.13 7.97
C THR A 165 7.96 1.73 9.43
N PHE A 166 7.45 0.53 9.68
CA PHE A 166 7.31 -0.07 11.00
C PHE A 166 8.01 -1.41 11.03
N CYS A 167 8.90 -1.60 11.99
CA CYS A 167 9.66 -2.82 12.15
C CYS A 167 9.54 -3.32 13.58
N ALA A 168 9.13 -4.57 13.76
CA ALA A 168 9.12 -5.19 15.08
C ALA A 168 10.55 -5.36 15.60
N THR A 169 10.74 -5.17 16.90
CA THR A 169 12.05 -5.29 17.53
C THR A 169 12.64 -6.68 17.28
N GLU A 170 13.92 -6.75 16.89
CA GLU A 170 14.64 -7.98 16.55
C GLU A 170 14.19 -8.68 15.25
N ASP A 171 13.27 -8.11 14.46
CA ASP A 171 12.88 -8.68 13.17
C ASP A 171 14.04 -8.55 12.16
N PRO A 172 14.65 -9.66 11.70
CA PRO A 172 15.82 -9.62 10.82
C PRO A 172 15.50 -9.18 9.38
N VAL A 173 14.23 -9.16 9.00
CA VAL A 173 13.82 -8.75 7.65
C VAL A 173 13.94 -7.24 7.50
N CYS A 174 13.66 -6.47 8.53
CA CYS A 174 13.63 -5.00 8.48
C CYS A 174 14.58 -4.32 9.45
N SER A 175 15.25 -5.07 10.35
CA SER A 175 16.24 -4.54 11.31
C SER A 175 17.53 -5.36 11.27
N ASP A 176 18.48 -5.02 12.15
CA ASP A 176 19.71 -5.80 12.36
C ASP A 176 19.51 -6.96 13.35
N GLY A 177 18.29 -7.18 13.82
CA GLY A 177 17.91 -8.29 14.67
C GLY A 177 18.14 -9.66 14.03
N LEU A 178 18.10 -10.71 14.85
CA LEU A 178 18.35 -12.08 14.41
C LEU A 178 17.23 -13.05 14.78
N ASN A 179 16.12 -12.57 15.27
CA ASN A 179 15.00 -13.41 15.71
C ASN A 179 13.94 -13.56 14.60
N PHE A 180 14.13 -14.55 13.74
CA PHE A 180 13.17 -14.84 12.64
C PHE A 180 11.74 -15.18 13.14
N ALA A 181 11.58 -15.62 14.38
CA ALA A 181 10.26 -15.87 14.93
C ALA A 181 9.43 -14.60 15.13
N VAL A 182 10.08 -13.43 15.14
CA VAL A 182 9.39 -12.12 15.24
C VAL A 182 8.80 -11.68 13.90
N HIS A 183 9.32 -12.18 12.76
CA HIS A 183 8.78 -11.83 11.44
C HIS A 183 7.46 -12.59 11.18
N ASN A 184 6.42 -12.21 11.87
CA ASN A 184 5.06 -12.76 11.72
C ASN A 184 4.01 -11.68 12.01
N PRO A 185 2.77 -11.81 11.51
CA PRO A 185 1.73 -10.79 11.68
C PRO A 185 1.46 -10.40 13.13
N SER A 186 1.50 -11.36 14.09
CA SER A 186 1.17 -11.07 15.48
C SER A 186 2.19 -10.15 16.18
N SER A 187 3.39 -10.02 15.63
CA SER A 187 4.40 -9.06 16.11
C SER A 187 4.16 -7.62 15.64
N TYR A 188 3.27 -7.45 14.68
CA TYR A 188 2.88 -6.16 14.12
C TYR A 188 1.51 -5.72 14.55
N ASP A 189 0.64 -6.67 14.92
CA ASP A 189 -0.70 -6.42 15.43
C ASP A 189 -0.66 -5.66 16.77
N GLY A 190 -1.54 -4.71 16.95
CA GLY A 190 -1.58 -3.82 18.12
C GLY A 190 -0.69 -2.59 17.93
N ASP A 191 0.41 -2.46 18.68
CA ASP A 191 1.19 -1.24 18.76
C ASP A 191 1.67 -0.69 17.40
N LEU A 192 2.19 -1.52 16.53
CA LEU A 192 2.73 -1.06 15.25
C LEU A 192 1.63 -0.71 14.26
N THR A 193 0.57 -1.50 14.18
CA THR A 193 -0.59 -1.19 13.34
C THR A 193 -1.35 0.03 13.86
N ASP A 194 -1.43 0.23 15.18
CA ASP A 194 -1.98 1.43 15.79
C ASP A 194 -1.17 2.69 15.46
N GLN A 195 0.15 2.63 15.52
CA GLN A 195 1.03 3.72 15.12
C GLN A 195 0.89 4.04 13.63
N GLY A 196 0.80 3.01 12.78
CA GLY A 196 0.55 3.18 11.36
C GLY A 196 -0.79 3.84 11.07
N ALA A 197 -1.84 3.43 11.78
CA ALA A 197 -3.17 4.01 11.66
C ALA A 197 -3.22 5.47 12.15
N ALA A 198 -2.53 5.78 13.25
CA ALA A 198 -2.42 7.15 13.74
C ALA A 198 -1.69 8.05 12.72
N PHE A 199 -0.58 7.56 12.16
CA PHE A 199 0.15 8.28 11.12
C PHE A 199 -0.72 8.53 9.87
N ALA A 200 -1.40 7.53 9.36
CA ALA A 200 -2.25 7.66 8.17
C ALA A 200 -3.43 8.61 8.44
N ALA A 201 -4.09 8.49 9.59
CA ALA A 201 -5.17 9.38 9.98
C ALA A 201 -4.73 10.83 10.12
N ASP A 202 -3.55 11.09 10.70
CA ASP A 202 -2.98 12.44 10.79
C ASP A 202 -2.76 13.04 9.40
N ARG A 203 -2.19 12.28 8.48
CA ARG A 203 -2.00 12.72 7.09
C ARG A 203 -3.30 13.05 6.38
N ILE A 204 -4.33 12.22 6.54
CA ILE A 204 -5.66 12.43 5.96
C ILE A 204 -6.33 13.65 6.57
N ASN A 205 -6.25 13.82 7.90
CA ASN A 205 -6.93 14.91 8.61
C ASN A 205 -6.23 16.26 8.44
N THR A 206 -4.93 16.28 8.16
CA THR A 206 -4.11 17.50 7.96
C THR A 206 -3.79 17.78 6.50
N GLY A 207 -4.29 16.94 5.56
CA GLY A 207 -4.15 17.15 4.12
C GLY A 207 -4.62 18.55 3.71
N PRO A 208 -4.25 19.04 2.51
CA PRO A 208 -4.62 20.39 2.09
C PRO A 208 -6.14 20.51 2.13
N VAL A 209 -6.63 21.38 3.02
CA VAL A 209 -8.04 21.77 3.04
C VAL A 209 -8.36 22.27 1.65
N ALA A 210 -9.23 21.55 0.93
CA ALA A 210 -9.68 21.97 -0.37
C ALA A 210 -10.13 23.44 -0.24
N ALA A 211 -9.46 24.32 -0.97
CA ALA A 211 -9.83 25.72 -0.97
C ALA A 211 -11.29 25.81 -1.43
N THR A 212 -12.18 26.10 -0.50
CA THR A 212 -13.58 26.41 -0.80
C THR A 212 -13.57 27.74 -1.57
N ASN A 213 -13.74 27.64 -2.89
CA ASN A 213 -14.09 28.78 -3.72
C ASN A 213 -15.59 29.06 -3.61
#